data_8a9e7cc926cd01146adbda587156c8e6
#
_entry.id   8a9e7cc926cd01146adbda587156c8e6
#
_cell.length_a   1.000
_cell.length_b   1.000
_cell.length_c   1.000
_cell.angle_alpha   90.00
_cell.angle_beta   90.00
_cell.angle_gamma   90.00
#
_symmetry.space_group_name_H-M   'P 1'
#
loop_
_entity.id
_entity.type
_entity.pdbx_description
1 polymer ?
#
loop_
_entity_poly.entity_id
_entity_poly.type
_entity_poly.pdbx_seq_one_letter_code
_entity_poly.pdbx_strand_id
1 'polypeptide(L)'
;MILISDKGQQKGKHTTKEIYWQKQGIEVLTMPLPCGDYIIANEKVMDVINRKNERGIPVKKMDFLGTYDVTVDTKKDIQELVGDICGKQHARFRDECILAQNNGIKLYVLVQNAGGLVKGTKDIYNPTIRNLDELHKWKNPRLFVMKRTSDVIGHYKSGKPIYRRTQRYPAATRGETLMKACKTMQKKYGVEFIFCSNSEQGTKVIELLQQEVR
;
A
#
# COMPACT_ATOMS: atom_id res chain seq x y z
N MET A 1 -18.19 1.38 16.88
CA MET A 1 -17.28 2.19 16.02
C MET A 1 -17.65 1.96 14.57
N ILE A 2 -17.70 3.03 13.79
CA ILE A 2 -17.97 2.96 12.34
C ILE A 2 -16.70 3.36 11.59
N LEU A 3 -16.30 2.55 10.60
CA LEU A 3 -15.23 2.85 9.65
C LEU A 3 -15.83 3.28 8.31
N ILE A 4 -15.19 4.23 7.65
CA ILE A 4 -15.41 4.49 6.22
C ILE A 4 -14.29 3.83 5.44
N SER A 5 -14.66 3.01 4.44
CA SER A 5 -13.76 2.41 3.47
C SER A 5 -13.90 3.12 2.12
N ASP A 6 -12.79 3.46 1.46
CA ASP A 6 -12.85 4.13 0.16
C ASP A 6 -13.54 3.27 -0.90
N LYS A 7 -14.46 3.88 -1.64
CA LYS A 7 -15.21 3.23 -2.74
C LYS A 7 -14.30 2.72 -3.86
N GLY A 8 -13.10 3.29 -4.01
CA GLY A 8 -12.12 2.88 -5.01
C GLY A 8 -11.45 1.54 -4.73
N GLN A 9 -11.62 0.98 -3.53
CA GLN A 9 -11.06 -0.32 -3.19
C GLN A 9 -11.72 -1.46 -3.97
N GLN A 10 -10.91 -2.40 -4.43
CA GLN A 10 -11.41 -3.54 -5.22
C GLN A 10 -12.19 -4.51 -4.33
N LYS A 11 -13.47 -4.71 -4.66
CA LYS A 11 -14.35 -5.68 -3.96
C LYS A 11 -13.70 -7.08 -3.88
N GLY A 12 -13.78 -7.70 -2.71
CA GLY A 12 -13.32 -9.09 -2.48
C GLY A 12 -11.84 -9.25 -2.15
N LYS A 13 -11.01 -8.21 -2.22
CA LYS A 13 -9.59 -8.29 -1.82
C LYS A 13 -9.33 -8.02 -0.34
N HIS A 14 -10.35 -7.57 0.38
CA HIS A 14 -10.22 -7.12 1.77
C HIS A 14 -10.97 -8.01 2.77
N THR A 15 -11.45 -9.16 2.32
CA THR A 15 -12.33 -10.08 3.08
C THR A 15 -11.78 -10.44 4.47
N THR A 16 -10.46 -10.64 4.60
CA THR A 16 -9.86 -11.02 5.89
C THR A 16 -9.99 -9.90 6.92
N LYS A 17 -9.75 -8.65 6.53
CA LYS A 17 -9.91 -7.46 7.41
C LYS A 17 -11.38 -7.24 7.76
N GLU A 18 -12.24 -7.32 6.77
CA GLU A 18 -13.68 -7.12 6.93
C GLU A 18 -14.29 -8.15 7.88
N ILE A 19 -13.93 -9.44 7.76
CA ILE A 19 -14.33 -10.50 8.70
C ILE A 19 -13.82 -10.21 10.11
N TYR A 20 -12.57 -9.75 10.24
CA TYR A 20 -12.02 -9.39 11.54
C TYR A 20 -12.84 -8.25 12.18
N TRP A 21 -13.08 -7.16 11.45
CA TRP A 21 -13.83 -6.01 11.93
C TRP A 21 -15.28 -6.36 12.29
N GLN A 22 -15.93 -7.17 11.47
CA GLN A 22 -17.28 -7.66 11.75
C GLN A 22 -17.35 -8.45 13.08
N LYS A 23 -16.34 -9.31 13.35
CA LYS A 23 -16.20 -10.03 14.62
C LYS A 23 -15.98 -9.11 15.82
N GLN A 24 -15.39 -7.94 15.61
CA GLN A 24 -15.18 -6.91 16.64
C GLN A 24 -16.38 -5.95 16.78
N GLY A 25 -17.49 -6.19 16.08
CA GLY A 25 -18.65 -5.29 16.10
C GLY A 25 -18.39 -3.93 15.44
N ILE A 26 -17.43 -3.87 14.50
CA ILE A 26 -17.10 -2.65 13.75
C ILE A 26 -17.93 -2.66 12.47
N GLU A 27 -18.75 -1.65 12.29
CA GLU A 27 -19.48 -1.40 11.05
C GLU A 27 -18.58 -0.74 10.00
N VAL A 28 -18.68 -1.16 8.74
CA VAL A 28 -17.91 -0.57 7.62
C VAL A 28 -18.86 0.00 6.58
N LEU A 29 -18.80 1.31 6.38
CA LEU A 29 -19.51 2.01 5.32
C LEU A 29 -18.57 2.27 4.14
N THR A 30 -19.06 2.11 2.91
CA THR A 30 -18.29 2.37 1.69
C THR A 30 -18.65 3.74 1.13
N MET A 31 -17.68 4.68 1.14
CA MET A 31 -17.84 6.05 0.67
C MET A 31 -16.60 6.48 -0.13
N PRO A 32 -16.71 7.47 -1.03
CA PRO A 32 -15.55 7.99 -1.73
C PRO A 32 -14.70 8.87 -0.79
N LEU A 33 -13.44 8.51 -0.53
CA LEU A 33 -12.51 9.29 0.29
C LEU A 33 -11.59 10.19 -0.57
N PRO A 34 -11.22 11.39 -0.09
CA PRO A 34 -10.25 12.26 -0.76
C PRO A 34 -8.84 11.71 -0.75
N CYS A 35 -8.42 11.09 0.36
CA CYS A 35 -7.13 10.40 0.50
C CYS A 35 -7.25 9.23 1.48
N GLY A 36 -6.34 8.24 1.31
CA GLY A 36 -6.32 7.00 2.07
C GLY A 36 -7.45 6.04 1.74
N ASP A 37 -7.40 4.88 2.35
CA ASP A 37 -8.36 3.79 2.18
C ASP A 37 -9.41 3.74 3.29
N TYR A 38 -9.02 4.17 4.53
CA TYR A 38 -9.84 4.03 5.74
C TYR A 38 -9.76 5.26 6.63
N ILE A 39 -10.92 5.64 7.20
CA ILE A 39 -11.05 6.65 8.27
C ILE A 39 -12.05 6.17 9.33
N ILE A 40 -12.00 6.73 10.54
CA ILE A 40 -13.08 6.58 11.52
C ILE A 40 -14.18 7.59 11.20
N ALA A 41 -15.43 7.14 11.20
CA ALA A 41 -16.60 8.00 11.10
C ALA A 41 -16.84 8.70 12.46
N ASN A 42 -16.21 9.85 12.66
CA ASN A 42 -16.47 10.74 13.78
C ASN A 42 -17.79 11.54 13.56
N GLU A 43 -18.19 12.35 14.53
CA GLU A 43 -19.42 13.15 14.43
C GLU A 43 -19.47 14.03 13.19
N LYS A 44 -18.36 14.71 12.83
CA LYS A 44 -18.29 15.59 11.66
C LYS A 44 -18.49 14.81 10.35
N VAL A 45 -17.90 13.62 10.26
CA VAL A 45 -18.09 12.73 9.10
C VAL A 45 -19.53 12.29 8.98
N MET A 46 -20.16 11.87 10.10
CA MET A 46 -21.56 11.45 10.13
C MET A 46 -22.52 12.59 9.80
N ASP A 47 -22.25 13.80 10.27
CA ASP A 47 -23.03 14.99 9.92
C ASP A 47 -23.04 15.28 8.43
N VAL A 48 -21.89 15.12 7.75
CA VAL A 48 -21.82 15.27 6.30
C VAL A 48 -22.68 14.21 5.60
N ILE A 49 -22.59 12.95 6.01
CA ILE A 49 -23.36 11.86 5.44
C ILE A 49 -24.86 12.12 5.64
N ASN A 50 -25.28 12.43 6.87
CA ASN A 50 -26.70 12.63 7.21
C ASN A 50 -27.30 13.80 6.42
N ARG A 51 -26.64 14.98 6.42
CA ARG A 51 -27.13 16.15 5.67
C ARG A 51 -27.24 15.91 4.17
N LYS A 52 -26.34 15.10 3.60
CA LYS A 52 -26.42 14.75 2.17
C LYS A 52 -27.56 13.77 1.91
N ASN A 53 -27.72 12.76 2.75
CA ASN A 53 -28.81 11.77 2.65
C ASN A 53 -30.19 12.45 2.77
N GLU A 54 -30.38 13.33 3.74
CA GLU A 54 -31.64 14.10 3.94
C GLU A 54 -32.03 14.92 2.70
N ARG A 55 -31.02 15.41 1.95
CA ARG A 55 -31.23 16.16 0.72
C ARG A 55 -31.29 15.31 -0.54
N GLY A 56 -31.13 13.97 -0.43
CA GLY A 56 -31.04 13.07 -1.58
C GLY A 56 -29.82 13.31 -2.48
N ILE A 57 -28.75 13.93 -1.93
CA ILE A 57 -27.54 14.30 -2.69
C ILE A 57 -26.42 13.28 -2.39
N PRO A 58 -25.77 12.67 -3.40
CA PRO A 58 -24.69 11.74 -3.14
C PRO A 58 -23.47 12.42 -2.52
N VAL A 59 -22.84 11.73 -1.56
CA VAL A 59 -21.59 12.19 -0.93
C VAL A 59 -20.46 12.12 -1.97
N LYS A 60 -19.66 13.20 -2.06
CA LYS A 60 -18.49 13.31 -2.93
C LYS A 60 -17.21 13.28 -2.09
N LYS A 61 -16.08 12.89 -2.72
CA LYS A 61 -14.75 12.82 -2.07
C LYS A 61 -14.42 14.07 -1.24
N MET A 62 -14.56 15.23 -1.84
CA MET A 62 -14.16 16.50 -1.22
C MET A 62 -15.09 16.97 -0.10
N ASP A 63 -16.27 16.37 0.06
CA ASP A 63 -17.19 16.69 1.16
C ASP A 63 -16.62 16.30 2.54
N PHE A 64 -15.64 15.39 2.56
CA PHE A 64 -15.00 14.91 3.79
C PHE A 64 -13.75 15.71 4.21
N LEU A 65 -13.27 16.66 3.39
CA LEU A 65 -12.12 17.47 3.80
C LEU A 65 -12.47 18.32 5.05
N GLY A 66 -11.54 18.32 6.02
CA GLY A 66 -11.73 19.00 7.31
C GLY A 66 -12.65 18.26 8.30
N THR A 67 -13.07 17.02 7.99
CA THR A 67 -13.90 16.23 8.91
C THR A 67 -13.14 15.16 9.67
N TYR A 68 -11.92 14.81 9.24
CA TYR A 68 -11.06 13.84 9.91
C TYR A 68 -9.59 14.26 9.82
N ASP A 69 -8.78 13.78 10.76
CA ASP A 69 -7.39 14.20 10.93
C ASP A 69 -6.41 13.03 10.67
N VAL A 70 -6.90 11.80 10.55
CA VAL A 70 -6.11 10.59 10.33
C VAL A 70 -6.72 9.72 9.25
N THR A 71 -5.87 9.18 8.37
CA THR A 71 -6.27 8.17 7.38
C THR A 71 -5.20 7.11 7.22
N VAL A 72 -5.60 5.90 6.82
CA VAL A 72 -4.70 4.79 6.51
C VAL A 72 -4.89 4.37 5.05
N ASP A 73 -3.81 4.40 4.28
CA ASP A 73 -3.72 3.80 2.96
C ASP A 73 -3.03 2.42 3.07
N THR A 74 -3.59 1.38 2.46
CA THR A 74 -3.12 0.01 2.64
C THR A 74 -2.49 -0.54 1.37
N LYS A 75 -1.30 -1.15 1.51
CA LYS A 75 -0.59 -1.83 0.42
C LYS A 75 -0.52 -3.32 0.71
N LYS A 76 -0.93 -4.13 -0.26
CA LYS A 76 -0.95 -5.61 -0.11
C LYS A 76 0.43 -6.23 -0.03
N ASP A 77 1.46 -5.52 -0.53
CA ASP A 77 2.86 -5.97 -0.51
C ASP A 77 3.84 -4.82 -0.80
N ILE A 78 5.13 -5.08 -0.59
CA ILE A 78 6.20 -4.11 -0.88
C ILE A 78 6.31 -3.82 -2.39
N GLN A 79 5.89 -4.73 -3.27
CA GLN A 79 5.92 -4.49 -4.71
C GLN A 79 4.88 -3.44 -5.15
N GLU A 80 3.72 -3.38 -4.49
CA GLU A 80 2.73 -2.32 -4.67
C GLU A 80 3.30 -0.97 -4.20
N LEU A 81 3.96 -0.94 -3.03
CA LEU A 81 4.66 0.24 -2.54
C LEU A 81 5.70 0.74 -3.56
N VAL A 82 6.47 -0.15 -4.21
CA VAL A 82 7.38 0.24 -5.30
C VAL A 82 6.64 0.95 -6.43
N GLY A 83 5.44 0.49 -6.77
CA GLY A 83 4.60 1.10 -7.82
C GLY A 83 4.25 2.56 -7.52
N ASP A 84 3.93 2.83 -6.26
CA ASP A 84 3.50 4.15 -5.79
C ASP A 84 4.70 5.10 -5.51
N ILE A 85 5.82 4.58 -5.04
CA ILE A 85 6.98 5.42 -4.67
C ILE A 85 7.95 5.63 -5.83
N CYS A 86 8.24 4.59 -6.59
CA CYS A 86 9.28 4.61 -7.64
C CYS A 86 8.72 4.27 -9.03
N GLY A 87 7.42 4.04 -9.15
CA GLY A 87 6.80 3.54 -10.37
C GLY A 87 5.83 4.52 -11.02
N LYS A 88 4.95 3.98 -11.85
CA LYS A 88 3.99 4.76 -12.66
C LYS A 88 2.94 5.51 -11.82
N GLN A 89 2.67 5.07 -10.60
CA GLN A 89 1.67 5.68 -9.70
C GLN A 89 2.26 6.81 -8.85
N HIS A 90 3.57 7.11 -8.98
CA HIS A 90 4.26 8.09 -8.14
C HIS A 90 3.57 9.46 -8.11
N ALA A 91 3.18 9.98 -9.28
CA ALA A 91 2.53 11.30 -9.36
C ALA A 91 1.22 11.32 -8.58
N ARG A 92 0.37 10.30 -8.79
CA ARG A 92 -0.92 10.17 -8.08
C ARG A 92 -0.73 10.08 -6.57
N PHE A 93 0.19 9.21 -6.11
CA PHE A 93 0.44 9.03 -4.68
C PHE A 93 1.06 10.30 -4.04
N ARG A 94 1.97 10.97 -4.75
CA ARG A 94 2.51 12.26 -4.32
C ARG A 94 1.41 13.31 -4.14
N ASP A 95 0.49 13.41 -5.10
CA ASP A 95 -0.60 14.38 -5.07
C ASP A 95 -1.56 14.08 -3.90
N GLU A 96 -1.78 12.81 -3.58
CA GLU A 96 -2.51 12.36 -2.41
C GLU A 96 -1.81 12.75 -1.09
N CYS A 97 -0.49 12.58 -1.00
CA CYS A 97 0.30 13.04 0.16
C CYS A 97 0.24 14.56 0.34
N ILE A 98 0.29 15.31 -0.77
CA ILE A 98 0.16 16.78 -0.76
C ILE A 98 -1.24 17.19 -0.28
N LEU A 99 -2.29 16.52 -0.76
CA LEU A 99 -3.66 16.78 -0.33
C LEU A 99 -3.82 16.54 1.18
N ALA A 100 -3.30 15.42 1.68
CA ALA A 100 -3.33 15.11 3.10
C ALA A 100 -2.60 16.19 3.92
N GLN A 101 -1.37 16.55 3.53
CA GLN A 101 -0.55 17.55 4.21
C GLN A 101 -1.22 18.92 4.24
N ASN A 102 -1.78 19.39 3.12
CA ASN A 102 -2.43 20.69 3.01
C ASN A 102 -3.72 20.79 3.83
N ASN A 103 -4.33 19.68 4.19
CA ASN A 103 -5.56 19.61 4.98
C ASN A 103 -5.31 19.15 6.43
N GLY A 104 -4.06 19.08 6.88
CA GLY A 104 -3.71 18.66 8.25
C GLY A 104 -4.02 17.18 8.54
N ILE A 105 -4.16 16.34 7.50
CA ILE A 105 -4.48 14.94 7.66
C ILE A 105 -3.19 14.12 7.77
N LYS A 106 -3.04 13.38 8.86
CA LYS A 106 -1.98 12.39 9.02
C LYS A 106 -2.26 11.16 8.16
N LEU A 107 -1.42 10.94 7.16
CA LEU A 107 -1.52 9.78 6.26
C LEU A 107 -0.54 8.70 6.72
N TYR A 108 -1.07 7.55 7.12
CA TYR A 108 -0.30 6.32 7.34
C TYR A 108 -0.40 5.41 6.12
N VAL A 109 0.74 4.89 5.66
CA VAL A 109 0.80 3.86 4.62
C VAL A 109 1.14 2.53 5.27
N LEU A 110 0.14 1.66 5.39
CA LEU A 110 0.27 0.35 6.02
C LEU A 110 0.60 -0.70 4.97
N VAL A 111 1.83 -1.22 5.01
CA VAL A 111 2.36 -2.16 4.03
C VAL A 111 2.35 -3.58 4.60
N GLN A 112 1.58 -4.46 3.96
CA GLN A 112 1.65 -5.89 4.28
C GLN A 112 2.92 -6.48 3.73
N ASN A 113 3.55 -7.33 4.51
CA ASN A 113 4.64 -8.15 4.03
C ASN A 113 4.79 -9.43 4.85
N ALA A 114 5.25 -10.46 4.17
CA ALA A 114 5.73 -11.69 4.78
C ALA A 114 7.11 -11.97 4.19
N GLY A 115 8.04 -12.40 5.02
CA GLY A 115 9.29 -12.96 4.55
C GLY A 115 9.03 -14.20 3.69
N GLY A 116 10.04 -14.70 3.03
CA GLY A 116 9.91 -15.93 2.26
C GLY A 116 10.80 -15.99 1.03
N LEU A 117 10.71 -17.11 0.31
CA LEU A 117 11.48 -17.34 -0.89
C LEU A 117 11.16 -16.30 -1.97
N VAL A 118 12.19 -15.67 -2.51
CA VAL A 118 12.03 -14.68 -3.59
C VAL A 118 11.60 -15.40 -4.86
N LYS A 119 10.47 -14.99 -5.43
CA LYS A 119 9.90 -15.61 -6.62
C LYS A 119 10.92 -15.65 -7.77
N GLY A 120 11.14 -16.83 -8.33
CA GLY A 120 12.08 -17.06 -9.42
C GLY A 120 13.50 -17.44 -8.97
N THR A 121 13.72 -17.60 -7.67
CA THR A 121 14.98 -18.11 -7.10
C THR A 121 14.75 -19.44 -6.36
N LYS A 122 15.84 -20.13 -6.00
CA LYS A 122 15.79 -21.41 -5.28
C LYS A 122 16.22 -21.26 -3.81
N ASP A 123 17.00 -20.23 -3.50
CA ASP A 123 17.78 -20.11 -2.29
C ASP A 123 17.85 -18.66 -1.73
N ILE A 124 17.19 -17.72 -2.40
CA ILE A 124 17.18 -16.32 -1.98
C ILE A 124 15.89 -16.02 -1.23
N TYR A 125 16.01 -15.55 0.01
CA TYR A 125 14.89 -15.22 0.88
C TYR A 125 14.82 -13.74 1.16
N ASN A 126 13.61 -13.22 1.28
CA ASN A 126 13.31 -11.93 1.89
C ASN A 126 13.03 -12.13 3.37
N PRO A 127 13.58 -11.29 4.25
CA PRO A 127 13.13 -11.23 5.63
C PRO A 127 11.74 -10.59 5.70
N THR A 128 11.02 -10.82 6.79
CA THR A 128 9.88 -9.98 7.16
C THR A 128 10.39 -8.60 7.54
N ILE A 129 9.91 -7.58 6.88
CA ILE A 129 10.25 -6.18 7.15
C ILE A 129 9.32 -5.65 8.25
N ARG A 130 9.88 -5.10 9.32
CA ARG A 130 9.13 -4.61 10.49
C ARG A 130 9.07 -3.08 10.57
N ASN A 131 10.04 -2.41 9.94
CA ASN A 131 10.12 -0.96 9.92
C ASN A 131 10.81 -0.48 8.64
N LEU A 132 10.77 0.83 8.43
CA LEU A 132 11.30 1.44 7.21
C LEU A 132 12.82 1.24 7.07
N ASP A 133 13.57 1.21 8.16
CA ASP A 133 15.03 1.03 8.12
C ASP A 133 15.43 -0.36 7.64
N GLU A 134 14.61 -1.37 7.88
CA GLU A 134 14.85 -2.72 7.39
C GLU A 134 14.55 -2.92 5.91
N LEU A 135 13.86 -1.96 5.27
CA LEU A 135 13.43 -2.09 3.88
C LEU A 135 14.61 -2.25 2.91
N HIS A 136 15.83 -1.80 3.28
CA HIS A 136 17.04 -2.04 2.49
C HIS A 136 17.35 -3.53 2.30
N LYS A 137 16.91 -4.41 3.21
CA LYS A 137 17.11 -5.87 3.14
C LYS A 137 16.21 -6.54 2.09
N TRP A 138 15.12 -5.88 1.68
CA TRP A 138 14.17 -6.44 0.73
C TRP A 138 14.77 -6.57 -0.66
N LYS A 139 14.62 -7.75 -1.24
CA LYS A 139 15.10 -8.10 -2.59
C LYS A 139 13.91 -8.11 -3.55
N ASN A 140 13.91 -7.20 -4.50
CA ASN A 140 12.83 -7.10 -5.48
C ASN A 140 12.81 -8.36 -6.36
N PRO A 141 11.71 -9.13 -6.39
CA PRO A 141 11.61 -10.34 -7.20
C PRO A 141 11.87 -10.11 -8.69
N ARG A 142 11.57 -8.92 -9.21
CA ARG A 142 11.81 -8.56 -10.61
C ARG A 142 13.29 -8.61 -11.01
N LEU A 143 14.21 -8.37 -10.08
CA LEU A 143 15.66 -8.48 -10.33
C LEU A 143 16.10 -9.90 -10.69
N PHE A 144 15.32 -10.90 -10.34
CA PHE A 144 15.62 -12.33 -10.57
C PHE A 144 14.85 -12.93 -11.75
N VAL A 145 14.02 -12.13 -12.43
CA VAL A 145 13.32 -12.58 -13.63
C VAL A 145 14.27 -12.57 -14.82
N MET A 146 14.55 -13.76 -15.37
CA MET A 146 15.40 -13.92 -16.54
C MET A 146 14.57 -14.01 -17.81
N LYS A 147 15.06 -13.44 -18.90
CA LYS A 147 14.54 -13.61 -20.26
C LYS A 147 15.56 -14.32 -21.13
N ARG A 148 15.09 -15.14 -22.05
CA ARG A 148 15.89 -15.76 -23.10
C ARG A 148 16.23 -14.68 -24.15
N THR A 149 17.46 -14.71 -24.66
CA THR A 149 17.91 -13.90 -25.79
C THR A 149 17.90 -14.75 -27.08
N SER A 150 18.22 -14.14 -28.21
CA SER A 150 18.47 -14.83 -29.47
C SER A 150 19.84 -15.53 -29.54
N ASP A 151 20.77 -15.17 -28.62
CA ASP A 151 22.14 -15.65 -28.68
C ASP A 151 22.22 -17.11 -28.26
N VAL A 152 22.68 -17.97 -29.17
CA VAL A 152 22.96 -19.37 -28.91
C VAL A 152 24.35 -19.51 -28.28
N ILE A 153 24.40 -20.05 -27.05
CA ILE A 153 25.66 -20.27 -26.30
C ILE A 153 26.13 -21.70 -26.25
N GLY A 154 25.38 -22.61 -26.87
CA GLY A 154 25.69 -24.05 -26.96
C GLY A 154 24.50 -24.86 -27.42
N HIS A 155 24.65 -26.17 -27.39
CA HIS A 155 23.58 -27.11 -27.72
C HIS A 155 23.48 -28.22 -26.67
N TYR A 156 22.27 -28.68 -26.43
CA TYR A 156 22.02 -29.89 -25.63
C TYR A 156 22.50 -31.14 -26.39
N LYS A 157 22.67 -32.28 -25.70
CA LYS A 157 22.96 -33.57 -26.34
C LYS A 157 21.95 -33.96 -27.42
N SER A 158 20.74 -33.44 -27.34
CA SER A 158 19.66 -33.61 -28.31
C SER A 158 19.75 -32.70 -29.55
N GLY A 159 20.82 -31.92 -29.69
CA GLY A 159 21.00 -30.94 -30.78
C GLY A 159 20.19 -29.63 -30.59
N LYS A 160 19.32 -29.51 -29.60
CA LYS A 160 18.55 -28.30 -29.36
C LYS A 160 19.45 -27.14 -28.87
N PRO A 161 19.28 -25.89 -29.37
CA PRO A 161 20.12 -24.78 -28.98
C PRO A 161 19.87 -24.32 -27.52
N ILE A 162 20.96 -24.02 -26.82
CA ILE A 162 20.97 -23.38 -25.50
C ILE A 162 21.12 -21.88 -25.73
N TYR A 163 20.15 -21.11 -25.27
CA TYR A 163 20.15 -19.67 -25.44
C TYR A 163 20.64 -18.95 -24.18
N ARG A 164 21.38 -17.88 -24.39
CA ARG A 164 21.75 -16.97 -23.27
C ARG A 164 20.52 -16.43 -22.57
N ARG A 165 20.61 -16.29 -21.26
CA ARG A 165 19.59 -15.63 -20.43
C ARG A 165 20.14 -14.34 -19.84
N THR A 166 19.32 -13.29 -19.88
CA THR A 166 19.64 -11.98 -19.28
C THR A 166 18.53 -11.55 -18.34
N GLN A 167 18.82 -10.66 -17.41
CA GLN A 167 17.79 -10.07 -16.57
C GLN A 167 16.74 -9.36 -17.43
N ARG A 168 15.46 -9.62 -17.14
CA ARG A 168 14.34 -8.95 -17.83
C ARG A 168 14.15 -7.51 -17.35
N TYR A 169 14.42 -7.25 -16.07
CA TYR A 169 14.21 -5.96 -15.43
C TYR A 169 15.47 -5.53 -14.64
N PRO A 170 16.58 -5.19 -15.32
CA PRO A 170 17.85 -4.87 -14.65
C PRO A 170 17.76 -3.58 -13.82
N ALA A 171 16.86 -2.66 -14.18
CA ALA A 171 16.60 -1.40 -13.48
C ALA A 171 15.48 -1.49 -12.43
N ALA A 172 15.03 -2.69 -12.04
CA ALA A 172 14.00 -2.83 -11.01
C ALA A 172 14.50 -2.24 -9.68
N THR A 173 13.64 -1.48 -9.02
CA THR A 173 13.93 -0.78 -7.76
C THR A 173 14.47 -1.74 -6.71
N ARG A 174 15.61 -1.43 -6.12
CA ARG A 174 16.21 -2.18 -5.00
C ARG A 174 15.64 -1.69 -3.67
N GLY A 175 15.68 -2.53 -2.64
CA GLY A 175 15.17 -2.20 -1.30
C GLY A 175 15.81 -0.94 -0.72
N GLU A 176 17.12 -0.74 -0.89
CA GLU A 176 17.82 0.47 -0.45
C GLU A 176 17.31 1.75 -1.14
N THR A 177 17.09 1.68 -2.45
CA THR A 177 16.54 2.81 -3.22
C THR A 177 15.11 3.12 -2.76
N LEU A 178 14.28 2.09 -2.56
CA LEU A 178 12.91 2.24 -2.05
C LEU A 178 12.91 2.87 -0.65
N MET A 179 13.76 2.39 0.26
CA MET A 179 13.90 2.93 1.61
C MET A 179 14.24 4.42 1.59
N LYS A 180 15.24 4.82 0.80
CA LYS A 180 15.64 6.24 0.66
C LYS A 180 14.51 7.10 0.11
N ALA A 181 13.78 6.59 -0.88
CA ALA A 181 12.64 7.30 -1.46
C ALA A 181 11.49 7.44 -0.45
N CYS A 182 11.14 6.40 0.30
CA CYS A 182 10.15 6.47 1.37
C CYS A 182 10.55 7.49 2.45
N LYS A 183 11.81 7.49 2.92
CA LYS A 183 12.32 8.49 3.87
C LYS A 183 12.20 9.91 3.34
N THR A 184 12.44 10.12 2.05
CA THR A 184 12.24 11.41 1.40
C THR A 184 10.78 11.83 1.41
N MET A 185 9.85 10.91 1.14
CA MET A 185 8.40 11.16 1.20
C MET A 185 7.96 11.50 2.63
N GLN A 186 8.43 10.76 3.64
CA GLN A 186 8.16 11.07 5.05
C GLN A 186 8.60 12.49 5.42
N LYS A 187 9.86 12.83 5.08
CA LYS A 187 10.41 14.15 5.40
C LYS A 187 9.66 15.28 4.68
N LYS A 188 9.25 15.05 3.43
CA LYS A 188 8.67 16.10 2.59
C LYS A 188 7.17 16.31 2.83
N TYR A 189 6.43 15.24 3.08
CA TYR A 189 4.95 15.26 3.11
C TYR A 189 4.36 14.79 4.45
N GLY A 190 5.18 14.42 5.44
CA GLY A 190 4.69 13.97 6.74
C GLY A 190 3.98 12.61 6.73
N VAL A 191 3.97 11.90 5.58
CA VAL A 191 3.45 10.53 5.48
C VAL A 191 4.29 9.58 6.32
N GLU A 192 3.68 8.52 6.87
CA GLU A 192 4.40 7.54 7.68
C GLU A 192 4.18 6.11 7.13
N PHE A 193 5.28 5.36 6.97
CA PHE A 193 5.24 3.99 6.46
C PHE A 193 5.34 2.99 7.60
N ILE A 194 4.31 2.17 7.76
CA ILE A 194 4.18 1.14 8.78
C ILE A 194 4.14 -0.22 8.10
N PHE A 195 4.78 -1.21 8.71
CA PHE A 195 4.86 -2.57 8.17
C PHE A 195 4.18 -3.55 9.10
N CYS A 196 3.41 -4.49 8.55
CA CYS A 196 2.71 -5.51 9.32
C CYS A 196 2.65 -6.84 8.56
N SER A 197 2.35 -7.92 9.28
CA SER A 197 1.97 -9.19 8.66
C SER A 197 0.53 -9.13 8.12
N ASN A 198 0.17 -10.11 7.28
CA ASN A 198 -1.18 -10.19 6.72
C ASN A 198 -2.26 -10.38 7.81
N SER A 199 -1.93 -11.09 8.91
CA SER A 199 -2.86 -11.34 10.01
C SER A 199 -3.08 -10.12 10.90
N GLU A 200 -2.12 -9.19 10.97
CA GLU A 200 -2.17 -8.01 11.83
C GLU A 200 -2.86 -6.81 11.18
N GLN A 201 -3.07 -6.86 9.86
CA GLN A 201 -3.52 -5.68 9.11
C GLN A 201 -4.82 -5.07 9.66
N GLY A 202 -5.82 -5.91 9.97
CA GLY A 202 -7.11 -5.42 10.48
C GLY A 202 -6.98 -4.67 11.80
N THR A 203 -6.22 -5.24 12.75
CA THR A 203 -5.93 -4.62 14.04
C THR A 203 -5.13 -3.34 13.86
N LYS A 204 -4.09 -3.40 13.00
CA LYS A 204 -3.18 -2.28 12.79
C LYS A 204 -3.83 -1.06 12.17
N VAL A 205 -4.80 -1.26 11.26
CA VAL A 205 -5.61 -0.15 10.72
C VAL A 205 -6.34 0.57 11.85
N ILE A 206 -7.00 -0.16 12.76
CA ILE A 206 -7.72 0.42 13.89
C ILE A 206 -6.77 1.18 14.83
N GLU A 207 -5.65 0.57 15.21
CA GLU A 207 -4.64 1.18 16.07
C GLU A 207 -4.14 2.51 15.51
N LEU A 208 -3.85 2.56 14.20
CA LEU A 208 -3.36 3.77 13.54
C LEU A 208 -4.42 4.85 13.47
N LEU A 209 -5.67 4.48 13.17
CA LEU A 209 -6.78 5.44 13.10
C LEU A 209 -7.19 6.02 14.45
N GLN A 210 -6.85 5.33 15.56
CA GLN A 210 -7.13 5.79 16.94
C GLN A 210 -5.97 6.60 17.54
N GLN A 211 -4.85 6.75 16.83
CA GLN A 211 -3.76 7.60 17.32
C GLN A 211 -4.17 9.07 17.32
N GLU A 212 -3.99 9.73 18.45
CA GLU A 212 -4.14 11.18 18.50
C GLU A 212 -3.03 11.86 17.69
N VAL A 213 -3.42 12.72 16.76
CA VAL A 213 -2.47 13.59 16.05
C VAL A 213 -2.04 14.68 17.01
N ARG A 214 -0.82 14.58 17.52
CA ARG A 214 -0.19 15.61 18.34
C ARG A 214 0.42 16.71 17.47
#